data_3593cad0c312e7488d311f064b7cba59
#
_entry.id   3593cad0c312e7488d311f064b7cba59
#
_cell.length_a   1.000
_cell.length_b   1.000
_cell.length_c   1.000
_cell.angle_alpha   90.00
_cell.angle_beta   90.00
_cell.angle_gamma   90.00
#
_symmetry.space_group_name_H-M   'P 1'
#
loop_
_entity.id
_entity.type
_entity.pdbx_description
1 polymer ?
#
loop_
_entity_poly.entity_id
_entity_poly.type
_entity_poly.pdbx_seq_one_letter_code
_entity_poly.pdbx_strand_id
1 'polypeptide(L)'
;MTALTLHAETVAPRQGWRALLWIAPLTVLWTALNYWLPGIQGSGIPNAALRLIIQALISVALWQALEQCDLTPARRRNLWLGIMIPFTLWLAVIWGGAVNGVFRPGTVRLPLLPIAIFLPVIIGAPILLRSKRVGQVLDAMPTTWLVALQLYRVFGAIFLASWMRGAAPGIFALPAGIGDVITGLFAVPIAISLATGTLEARKAATAWNIFGLADFAVAVFMGMITSPGPFQLIVPSMPSIGAGAYPTVMIPAFAVPSSILLHVLSLRQLRRRSAA
;
A
#
# COMPACT_ATOMS: atom_id res chain seq x y z
N MET A 1 34.53 35.37 -12.38
CA MET A 1 33.90 34.03 -12.11
C MET A 1 33.00 34.20 -10.93
N THR A 2 31.72 34.44 -11.17
CA THR A 2 30.70 34.70 -10.15
C THR A 2 30.06 33.37 -9.83
N ALA A 3 30.29 32.84 -8.62
CA ALA A 3 29.68 31.63 -8.14
C ALA A 3 28.18 31.88 -7.95
N LEU A 4 27.36 31.25 -8.79
CA LEU A 4 25.90 31.12 -8.55
C LEU A 4 25.71 30.17 -7.36
N THR A 5 25.57 30.72 -6.16
CA THR A 5 25.03 30.01 -5.02
C THR A 5 23.56 29.78 -5.28
N LEU A 6 23.20 28.59 -5.79
CA LEU A 6 21.85 28.10 -5.76
C LEU A 6 21.45 27.97 -4.27
N HIS A 7 20.73 28.98 -3.77
CA HIS A 7 19.96 28.83 -2.55
C HIS A 7 18.96 27.71 -2.79
N ALA A 8 19.24 26.52 -2.25
CA ALA A 8 18.23 25.52 -1.99
C ALA A 8 17.23 26.19 -1.02
N GLU A 9 16.15 26.73 -1.55
CA GLU A 9 15.02 27.16 -0.72
C GLU A 9 14.62 25.94 0.13
N THR A 10 14.87 26.07 1.41
CA THR A 10 14.42 25.09 2.40
C THR A 10 12.89 25.08 2.33
N VAL A 11 12.35 24.09 1.64
CA VAL A 11 10.90 23.85 1.58
C VAL A 11 10.44 23.69 3.03
N ALA A 12 9.81 24.72 3.55
CA ALA A 12 9.47 24.80 4.96
C ALA A 12 8.59 23.60 5.34
N PRO A 13 8.80 22.96 6.52
CA PRO A 13 7.98 21.86 7.02
C PRO A 13 6.47 22.11 6.96
N ARG A 14 6.08 23.39 7.00
CA ARG A 14 4.69 23.85 6.88
C ARG A 14 3.99 23.49 5.56
N GLN A 15 4.72 23.26 4.46
CA GLN A 15 4.08 22.91 3.17
C GLN A 15 3.52 21.48 3.17
N GLY A 16 4.16 20.56 3.85
CA GLY A 16 3.66 19.17 3.95
C GLY A 16 2.30 19.09 4.63
N TRP A 17 2.08 19.85 5.68
CA TRP A 17 0.81 19.87 6.42
C TRP A 17 -0.35 20.49 5.63
N ARG A 18 -0.06 21.38 4.67
CA ARG A 18 -1.10 21.92 3.78
C ARG A 18 -1.76 20.84 2.92
N ALA A 19 -1.07 19.75 2.62
CA ALA A 19 -1.67 18.64 1.89
C ALA A 19 -2.85 18.02 2.66
N LEU A 20 -2.84 18.03 3.99
CA LEU A 20 -3.95 17.53 4.79
C LEU A 20 -5.24 18.35 4.61
N LEU A 21 -5.14 19.63 4.25
CA LEU A 21 -6.31 20.51 4.05
C LEU A 21 -7.21 20.03 2.90
N TRP A 22 -6.69 19.21 1.98
CA TRP A 22 -7.48 18.65 0.88
C TRP A 22 -7.54 17.13 0.95
N ILE A 23 -6.53 16.43 1.45
CA ILE A 23 -6.57 14.96 1.58
C ILE A 23 -7.61 14.54 2.63
N ALA A 24 -7.66 15.20 3.79
CA ALA A 24 -8.60 14.84 4.84
C ALA A 24 -10.07 15.05 4.42
N PRO A 25 -10.49 16.21 3.84
CA PRO A 25 -11.84 16.34 3.29
C PRO A 25 -12.18 15.30 2.21
N LEU A 26 -11.25 14.99 1.32
CA LEU A 26 -11.46 13.93 0.31
C LEU A 26 -11.62 12.54 0.93
N THR A 27 -10.87 12.26 2.01
CA THR A 27 -11.01 10.99 2.76
C THR A 27 -12.39 10.94 3.45
N VAL A 28 -12.82 12.04 4.06
CA VAL A 28 -14.17 12.14 4.67
C VAL A 28 -15.25 11.97 3.60
N LEU A 29 -15.12 12.63 2.47
CA LEU A 29 -16.06 12.50 1.34
C LEU A 29 -16.11 11.05 0.84
N TRP A 30 -14.96 10.40 0.66
CA TRP A 30 -14.88 8.99 0.29
C TRP A 30 -15.59 8.09 1.30
N THR A 31 -15.36 8.32 2.59
CA THR A 31 -16.02 7.57 3.67
C THR A 31 -17.53 7.77 3.63
N ALA A 32 -17.98 9.02 3.48
CA ALA A 32 -19.40 9.37 3.39
C ALA A 32 -20.07 8.73 2.15
N LEU A 33 -19.43 8.79 0.99
CA LEU A 33 -19.94 8.14 -0.23
C LEU A 33 -20.10 6.62 -0.04
N ASN A 34 -19.13 5.96 0.60
CA ASN A 34 -19.24 4.53 0.88
C ASN A 34 -20.29 4.20 1.96
N TYR A 35 -20.55 5.13 2.86
CA TYR A 35 -21.62 4.99 3.87
C TYR A 35 -23.00 5.14 3.24
N TRP A 36 -23.23 6.20 2.45
CA TRP A 36 -24.55 6.52 1.90
C TRP A 36 -24.87 5.75 0.60
N LEU A 37 -23.87 5.41 -0.19
CA LEU A 37 -24.02 4.79 -1.51
C LEU A 37 -23.24 3.46 -1.62
N PRO A 38 -23.60 2.45 -0.81
CA PRO A 38 -22.84 1.18 -0.79
C PRO A 38 -22.84 0.43 -2.13
N GLY A 39 -23.82 0.68 -2.99
CA GLY A 39 -23.88 0.12 -4.34
C GLY A 39 -22.71 0.53 -5.23
N ILE A 40 -22.08 1.69 -4.98
CA ILE A 40 -20.89 2.10 -5.71
C ILE A 40 -19.76 1.09 -5.49
N GLN A 41 -19.53 0.67 -4.25
CA GLN A 41 -18.53 -0.36 -3.94
C GLN A 41 -18.96 -1.73 -4.47
N GLY A 42 -20.24 -2.08 -4.35
CA GLY A 42 -20.76 -3.34 -4.87
C GLY A 42 -20.58 -3.51 -6.37
N SER A 43 -20.53 -2.41 -7.14
CA SER A 43 -20.25 -2.45 -8.57
C SER A 43 -18.83 -2.92 -8.91
N GLY A 44 -17.90 -2.84 -7.97
CA GLY A 44 -16.48 -3.16 -8.18
C GLY A 44 -15.69 -2.12 -8.98
N ILE A 45 -16.35 -1.14 -9.63
CA ILE A 45 -15.71 -0.15 -10.51
C ILE A 45 -14.65 0.70 -9.77
N PRO A 46 -14.93 1.30 -8.58
CA PRO A 46 -13.92 2.09 -7.90
C PRO A 46 -12.69 1.26 -7.49
N ASN A 47 -12.91 0.01 -7.09
CA ASN A 47 -11.84 -0.90 -6.72
C ASN A 47 -10.98 -1.25 -7.93
N ALA A 48 -11.60 -1.58 -9.06
CA ALA A 48 -10.92 -1.87 -10.32
C ALA A 48 -10.09 -0.66 -10.79
N ALA A 49 -10.70 0.51 -10.86
CA ALA A 49 -10.01 1.75 -11.27
C ALA A 49 -8.80 2.04 -10.37
N LEU A 50 -8.96 1.94 -9.05
CA LEU A 50 -7.87 2.17 -8.10
C LEU A 50 -6.71 1.18 -8.31
N ARG A 51 -6.98 -0.12 -8.53
CA ARG A 51 -5.94 -1.12 -8.78
C ARG A 51 -5.16 -0.83 -10.05
N LEU A 52 -5.85 -0.49 -11.13
CA LEU A 52 -5.21 -0.17 -12.41
C LEU A 52 -4.38 1.12 -12.33
N ILE A 53 -4.89 2.15 -11.62
CA ILE A 53 -4.15 3.40 -11.40
C ILE A 53 -2.87 3.12 -10.60
N ILE A 54 -2.95 2.38 -9.50
CA ILE A 54 -1.77 2.05 -8.67
C ILE A 54 -0.78 1.22 -9.50
N GLN A 55 -1.25 0.23 -10.25
CA GLN A 55 -0.42 -0.58 -11.13
C GLN A 55 0.32 0.31 -12.15
N ALA A 56 -0.37 1.24 -12.79
CA ALA A 56 0.21 2.17 -13.74
C ALA A 56 1.24 3.10 -13.07
N LEU A 57 0.94 3.66 -11.90
CA LEU A 57 1.85 4.52 -11.16
C LEU A 57 3.14 3.79 -10.76
N ILE A 58 3.03 2.56 -10.26
CA ILE A 58 4.20 1.73 -9.92
C ILE A 58 5.03 1.44 -11.18
N SER A 59 4.37 1.09 -12.28
CA SER A 59 5.00 0.81 -13.58
C SER A 59 5.79 2.01 -14.11
N VAL A 60 5.17 3.19 -14.12
CA VAL A 60 5.79 4.45 -14.58
C VAL A 60 6.94 4.86 -13.64
N ALA A 61 6.72 4.82 -12.33
CA ALA A 61 7.75 5.17 -11.36
C ALA A 61 8.98 4.24 -11.47
N LEU A 62 8.75 2.94 -11.65
CA LEU A 62 9.83 1.98 -11.88
C LEU A 62 10.58 2.27 -13.17
N TRP A 63 9.87 2.56 -14.27
CA TRP A 63 10.49 2.89 -15.56
C TRP A 63 11.35 4.15 -15.45
N GLN A 64 10.83 5.22 -14.88
CA GLN A 64 11.56 6.47 -14.69
C GLN A 64 12.81 6.29 -13.81
N ALA A 65 12.72 5.46 -12.76
CA ALA A 65 13.89 5.14 -11.94
C ALA A 65 14.94 4.34 -12.72
N LEU A 66 14.52 3.43 -13.59
CA LEU A 66 15.42 2.66 -14.45
C LEU A 66 16.11 3.53 -15.52
N GLU A 67 15.46 4.58 -16.01
CA GLU A 67 16.06 5.56 -16.92
C GLU A 67 17.21 6.33 -16.28
N GLN A 68 17.16 6.53 -14.96
CA GLN A 68 18.22 7.19 -14.19
C GLN A 68 19.39 6.24 -13.83
N CYS A 69 19.24 4.92 -14.08
CA CYS A 69 20.31 3.96 -13.84
C CYS A 69 21.25 3.88 -15.04
N ASP A 70 22.54 3.68 -14.79
CA ASP A 70 23.54 3.37 -15.83
C ASP A 70 23.36 1.94 -16.33
N LEU A 71 22.32 1.73 -17.14
CA LEU A 71 21.93 0.44 -17.72
C LEU A 71 21.66 0.60 -19.23
N THR A 72 22.04 -0.41 -20.00
CA THR A 72 21.65 -0.45 -21.43
C THR A 72 20.14 -0.55 -21.59
N PRO A 73 19.54 -0.04 -22.68
CA PRO A 73 18.09 -0.09 -22.91
C PRO A 73 17.50 -1.49 -22.78
N ALA A 74 18.22 -2.51 -23.28
CA ALA A 74 17.78 -3.91 -23.16
C ALA A 74 17.74 -4.40 -21.70
N ARG A 75 18.74 -4.01 -20.89
CA ARG A 75 18.77 -4.37 -19.46
C ARG A 75 17.68 -3.65 -18.67
N ARG A 76 17.39 -2.37 -18.96
CA ARG A 76 16.28 -1.62 -18.36
C ARG A 76 14.95 -2.32 -18.61
N ARG A 77 14.67 -2.62 -19.90
CA ARG A 77 13.45 -3.34 -20.31
C ARG A 77 13.33 -4.70 -19.59
N ASN A 78 14.41 -5.49 -19.58
CA ASN A 78 14.37 -6.82 -18.97
C ASN A 78 14.16 -6.76 -17.46
N LEU A 79 14.73 -5.76 -16.77
CA LEU A 79 14.51 -5.57 -15.32
C LEU A 79 13.08 -5.10 -15.04
N TRP A 80 12.56 -4.18 -15.85
CA TRP A 80 11.17 -3.74 -15.77
C TRP A 80 10.21 -4.91 -16.00
N LEU A 81 10.38 -5.68 -17.05
CA LEU A 81 9.57 -6.87 -17.32
C LEU A 81 9.68 -7.90 -16.19
N GLY A 82 10.89 -8.14 -15.68
CA GLY A 82 11.14 -9.09 -14.60
C GLY A 82 10.44 -8.75 -13.27
N ILE A 83 10.09 -7.47 -13.06
CA ILE A 83 9.31 -7.01 -11.89
C ILE A 83 7.82 -6.92 -12.25
N MET A 84 7.50 -6.31 -13.40
CA MET A 84 6.11 -6.01 -13.74
C MET A 84 5.31 -7.24 -14.18
N ILE A 85 5.93 -8.21 -14.85
CA ILE A 85 5.23 -9.44 -15.26
C ILE A 85 4.73 -10.22 -14.04
N PRO A 86 5.57 -10.62 -13.05
CA PRO A 86 5.09 -11.32 -11.87
C PRO A 86 4.04 -10.51 -11.09
N PHE A 87 4.22 -9.19 -10.99
CA PHE A 87 3.30 -8.31 -10.28
C PHE A 87 1.93 -8.24 -10.97
N THR A 88 1.92 -8.13 -12.31
CA THR A 88 0.67 -8.10 -13.11
C THR A 88 -0.01 -9.47 -13.13
N LEU A 89 0.75 -10.56 -13.25
CA LEU A 89 0.21 -11.91 -13.17
C LEU A 89 -0.42 -12.16 -11.79
N TRP A 90 0.23 -11.69 -10.71
CA TRP A 90 -0.35 -11.77 -9.38
C TRP A 90 -1.68 -11.03 -9.29
N LEU A 91 -1.75 -9.79 -9.80
CA LEU A 91 -3.01 -9.04 -9.87
C LEU A 91 -4.09 -9.82 -10.63
N ALA A 92 -3.76 -10.38 -11.80
CA ALA A 92 -4.70 -11.12 -12.62
C ALA A 92 -5.22 -12.39 -11.92
N VAL A 93 -4.35 -13.16 -11.28
CA VAL A 93 -4.72 -14.37 -10.52
C VAL A 93 -5.64 -14.02 -9.35
N ILE A 94 -5.28 -13.00 -8.56
CA ILE A 94 -6.11 -12.55 -7.42
C ILE A 94 -7.45 -12.03 -7.93
N TRP A 95 -7.46 -11.24 -8.98
CA TRP A 95 -8.70 -10.68 -9.53
C TRP A 95 -9.62 -11.77 -10.07
N GLY A 96 -9.07 -12.68 -10.87
CA GLY A 96 -9.83 -13.84 -11.39
C GLY A 96 -10.40 -14.70 -10.25
N GLY A 97 -9.60 -15.02 -9.24
CA GLY A 97 -10.05 -15.76 -8.06
C GLY A 97 -11.12 -15.01 -7.26
N ALA A 98 -10.97 -13.69 -7.11
CA ALA A 98 -11.92 -12.84 -6.39
C ALA A 98 -13.30 -12.80 -7.07
N VAL A 99 -13.33 -12.56 -8.39
CA VAL A 99 -14.58 -12.52 -9.17
C VAL A 99 -15.30 -13.87 -9.14
N ASN A 100 -14.53 -14.97 -9.17
CA ASN A 100 -15.09 -16.34 -9.07
C ASN A 100 -15.38 -16.78 -7.63
N GLY A 101 -15.23 -15.89 -6.64
CA GLY A 101 -15.59 -16.17 -5.25
C GLY A 101 -14.69 -17.17 -4.53
N VAL A 102 -13.49 -17.44 -5.05
CA VAL A 102 -12.53 -18.45 -4.54
C VAL A 102 -12.09 -18.16 -3.10
N PHE A 103 -12.10 -16.89 -2.68
CA PHE A 103 -11.68 -16.46 -1.35
C PHE A 103 -12.83 -16.44 -0.32
N ARG A 104 -14.06 -16.79 -0.72
CA ARG A 104 -15.17 -16.85 0.22
C ARG A 104 -14.98 -18.00 1.21
N PRO A 105 -15.31 -17.80 2.50
CA PRO A 105 -15.23 -18.88 3.48
C PRO A 105 -16.03 -20.10 3.04
N GLY A 106 -15.44 -21.29 3.19
CA GLY A 106 -16.10 -22.56 2.86
C GLY A 106 -16.04 -22.97 1.38
N THR A 107 -15.57 -22.13 0.46
CA THR A 107 -15.44 -22.48 -0.97
C THR A 107 -14.38 -23.56 -1.20
N VAL A 108 -13.26 -23.48 -0.50
CA VAL A 108 -12.16 -24.45 -0.55
C VAL A 108 -11.65 -24.76 0.85
N ARG A 109 -11.03 -25.94 1.00
CA ARG A 109 -10.47 -26.37 2.31
C ARG A 109 -9.19 -25.60 2.71
N LEU A 110 -8.50 -25.00 1.74
CA LEU A 110 -7.27 -24.25 2.00
C LEU A 110 -7.57 -22.80 2.41
N PRO A 111 -6.79 -22.21 3.32
CA PRO A 111 -6.93 -20.82 3.72
C PRO A 111 -6.35 -19.87 2.65
N LEU A 112 -7.02 -19.77 1.49
CA LEU A 112 -6.50 -19.08 0.32
C LEU A 112 -6.27 -17.59 0.54
N LEU A 113 -7.08 -16.93 1.37
CA LEU A 113 -6.88 -15.50 1.66
C LEU A 113 -5.58 -15.24 2.44
N PRO A 114 -5.27 -15.92 3.54
CA PRO A 114 -3.93 -15.86 4.14
C PRO A 114 -2.79 -16.17 3.17
N ILE A 115 -2.93 -17.20 2.32
CA ILE A 115 -1.92 -17.53 1.30
C ILE A 115 -1.74 -16.36 0.34
N ALA A 116 -2.81 -15.76 -0.14
CA ALA A 116 -2.77 -14.59 -1.02
C ALA A 116 -2.07 -13.38 -0.36
N ILE A 117 -2.21 -13.20 0.95
CA ILE A 117 -1.55 -12.11 1.67
C ILE A 117 -0.06 -12.39 1.87
N PHE A 118 0.28 -13.57 2.39
CA PHE A 118 1.64 -13.85 2.86
C PHE A 118 2.58 -14.35 1.76
N LEU A 119 2.10 -15.12 0.78
CA LEU A 119 2.96 -15.72 -0.24
C LEU A 119 3.77 -14.69 -1.02
N PRO A 120 3.19 -13.60 -1.58
CA PRO A 120 3.97 -12.59 -2.30
C PRO A 120 4.95 -11.84 -1.40
N VAL A 121 4.66 -11.69 -0.10
CA VAL A 121 5.58 -11.07 0.86
C VAL A 121 6.74 -12.01 1.19
N ILE A 122 6.46 -13.28 1.50
CA ILE A 122 7.48 -14.27 1.88
C ILE A 122 8.45 -14.53 0.72
N ILE A 123 7.95 -14.54 -0.52
CA ILE A 123 8.79 -14.75 -1.72
C ILE A 123 9.37 -13.42 -2.21
N GLY A 124 8.55 -12.40 -2.34
CA GLY A 124 8.93 -11.12 -2.96
C GLY A 124 9.90 -10.32 -2.10
N ALA A 125 9.67 -10.19 -0.79
CA ALA A 125 10.53 -9.37 0.05
C ALA A 125 11.99 -9.86 0.07
N PRO A 126 12.31 -11.16 0.28
CA PRO A 126 13.70 -11.64 0.22
C PRO A 126 14.36 -11.42 -1.15
N ILE A 127 13.63 -11.64 -2.25
CA ILE A 127 14.14 -11.43 -3.60
C ILE A 127 14.44 -9.94 -3.81
N LEU A 128 13.49 -9.07 -3.51
CA LEU A 128 13.64 -7.63 -3.66
C LEU A 128 14.72 -7.06 -2.73
N LEU A 129 14.82 -7.54 -1.49
CA LEU A 129 15.81 -7.05 -0.52
C LEU A 129 17.24 -7.48 -0.84
N ARG A 130 17.45 -8.68 -1.40
CA ARG A 130 18.78 -9.21 -1.73
C ARG A 130 19.26 -8.80 -3.11
N SER A 131 18.38 -8.40 -4.01
CA SER A 131 18.76 -8.02 -5.37
C SER A 131 19.62 -6.77 -5.40
N LYS A 132 20.87 -6.89 -5.90
CA LYS A 132 21.76 -5.77 -6.15
C LYS A 132 21.17 -4.78 -7.18
N ARG A 133 20.47 -5.29 -8.20
CA ARG A 133 19.83 -4.48 -9.25
C ARG A 133 18.69 -3.63 -8.68
N VAL A 134 17.84 -4.20 -7.82
CA VAL A 134 16.81 -3.43 -7.11
C VAL A 134 17.46 -2.36 -6.22
N GLY A 135 18.61 -2.68 -5.58
CA GLY A 135 19.39 -1.67 -4.84
C GLY A 135 19.80 -0.47 -5.70
N GLN A 136 20.32 -0.71 -6.92
CA GLN A 136 20.68 0.36 -7.86
C GLN A 136 19.46 1.21 -8.27
N VAL A 137 18.31 0.59 -8.52
CA VAL A 137 17.07 1.32 -8.80
C VAL A 137 16.64 2.19 -7.63
N LEU A 138 16.72 1.66 -6.40
CA LEU A 138 16.40 2.43 -5.19
C LEU A 138 17.37 3.60 -4.96
N ASP A 139 18.63 3.46 -5.34
CA ASP A 139 19.62 4.54 -5.24
C ASP A 139 19.33 5.66 -6.27
N ALA A 140 18.87 5.30 -7.47
CA ALA A 140 18.48 6.26 -8.51
C ALA A 140 17.13 6.94 -8.23
N MET A 141 16.19 6.25 -7.60
CA MET A 141 14.82 6.73 -7.37
C MET A 141 14.75 7.74 -6.20
N PRO A 142 13.98 8.83 -6.30
CA PRO A 142 13.71 9.72 -5.17
C PRO A 142 13.09 8.97 -3.98
N THR A 143 13.58 9.25 -2.76
CA THR A 143 13.06 8.60 -1.53
C THR A 143 11.59 8.90 -1.25
N THR A 144 11.09 10.00 -1.80
CA THR A 144 9.71 10.47 -1.65
C THR A 144 8.69 9.58 -2.35
N TRP A 145 9.08 8.88 -3.43
CA TRP A 145 8.12 8.16 -4.29
C TRP A 145 7.47 6.97 -3.59
N LEU A 146 8.28 6.10 -2.95
CA LEU A 146 7.73 4.93 -2.25
C LEU A 146 6.82 5.32 -1.09
N VAL A 147 7.09 6.46 -0.45
CA VAL A 147 6.26 7.01 0.62
C VAL A 147 5.00 7.61 0.04
N ALA A 148 5.10 8.46 -0.99
CA ALA A 148 3.95 9.10 -1.61
C ALA A 148 2.95 8.11 -2.24
N LEU A 149 3.46 7.00 -2.80
CA LEU A 149 2.62 5.92 -3.33
C LEU A 149 1.65 5.34 -2.30
N GLN A 150 1.96 5.43 -1.00
CA GLN A 150 1.07 4.93 0.06
C GLN A 150 -0.16 5.83 0.33
N LEU A 151 -0.27 6.97 -0.37
CA LEU A 151 -1.45 7.84 -0.25
C LEU A 151 -2.77 7.08 -0.48
N TYR A 152 -2.77 6.08 -1.37
CA TYR A 152 -3.97 5.31 -1.67
C TYR A 152 -4.54 4.56 -0.45
N ARG A 153 -3.79 4.43 0.65
CA ARG A 153 -4.29 3.81 1.88
C ARG A 153 -5.44 4.59 2.52
N VAL A 154 -5.62 5.88 2.20
CA VAL A 154 -6.82 6.62 2.66
C VAL A 154 -8.13 5.95 2.21
N PHE A 155 -8.09 5.17 1.12
CA PHE A 155 -9.24 4.41 0.66
C PHE A 155 -9.61 3.23 1.59
N GLY A 156 -8.73 2.85 2.52
CA GLY A 156 -9.02 1.91 3.60
C GLY A 156 -10.12 2.42 4.57
N ALA A 157 -10.46 3.72 4.51
CA ALA A 157 -11.65 4.28 5.16
C ALA A 157 -12.97 3.56 4.82
N ILE A 158 -12.99 2.74 3.75
CA ILE A 158 -14.12 1.85 3.44
C ILE A 158 -14.44 0.89 4.60
N PHE A 159 -13.44 0.46 5.38
CA PHE A 159 -13.65 -0.39 6.55
C PHE A 159 -14.41 0.36 7.65
N LEU A 160 -14.13 1.66 7.83
CA LEU A 160 -14.86 2.53 8.77
C LEU A 160 -16.30 2.70 8.33
N ALA A 161 -16.53 2.99 7.04
CA ALA A 161 -17.88 3.08 6.49
C ALA A 161 -18.66 1.75 6.64
N SER A 162 -17.99 0.61 6.43
CA SER A 162 -18.58 -0.71 6.61
C SER A 162 -18.96 -0.98 8.07
N TRP A 163 -18.12 -0.60 9.01
CA TRP A 163 -18.42 -0.69 10.44
C TRP A 163 -19.60 0.19 10.84
N MET A 164 -19.61 1.46 10.45
CA MET A 164 -20.69 2.40 10.76
C MET A 164 -22.05 1.93 10.21
N ARG A 165 -22.04 1.17 9.11
CA ARG A 165 -23.25 0.57 8.52
C ARG A 165 -23.63 -0.77 9.13
N GLY A 166 -22.87 -1.28 10.07
CA GLY A 166 -23.10 -2.61 10.61
C GLY A 166 -22.78 -3.75 9.64
N ALA A 167 -21.91 -3.54 8.67
CA ALA A 167 -21.53 -4.54 7.66
C ALA A 167 -20.17 -5.21 7.94
N ALA A 168 -19.42 -4.74 8.95
CA ALA A 168 -18.17 -5.33 9.38
C ALA A 168 -17.99 -5.18 10.90
N PRO A 169 -17.41 -6.17 11.59
CA PRO A 169 -17.19 -6.12 13.03
C PRO A 169 -16.14 -5.05 13.39
N GLY A 170 -16.43 -4.25 14.42
CA GLY A 170 -15.54 -3.16 14.85
C GLY A 170 -14.16 -3.63 15.27
N ILE A 171 -14.06 -4.82 15.87
CA ILE A 171 -12.77 -5.42 16.27
C ILE A 171 -11.78 -5.60 15.12
N PHE A 172 -12.25 -5.77 13.89
CA PHE A 172 -11.46 -5.81 12.67
C PHE A 172 -11.44 -4.47 11.95
N ALA A 173 -12.63 -3.89 11.72
CA ALA A 173 -12.78 -2.75 10.80
C ALA A 173 -12.19 -1.44 11.35
N LEU A 174 -12.24 -1.26 12.69
CA LEU A 174 -11.66 -0.05 13.31
C LEU A 174 -10.13 -0.01 13.21
N PRO A 175 -9.36 -1.00 13.70
CA PRO A 175 -7.92 -0.95 13.55
C PRO A 175 -7.50 -0.89 12.08
N ALA A 176 -8.08 -1.73 11.20
CA ALA A 176 -7.73 -1.74 9.78
C ALA A 176 -8.02 -0.40 9.09
N GLY A 177 -9.19 0.20 9.34
CA GLY A 177 -9.57 1.46 8.71
C GLY A 177 -8.83 2.67 9.27
N ILE A 178 -8.65 2.75 10.59
CA ILE A 178 -7.94 3.87 11.24
C ILE A 178 -6.46 3.85 10.85
N GLY A 179 -5.81 2.70 10.92
CA GLY A 179 -4.40 2.57 10.58
C GLY A 179 -4.11 2.88 9.12
N ASP A 180 -4.94 2.38 8.20
CA ASP A 180 -4.87 2.71 6.79
C ASP A 180 -5.03 4.22 6.54
N VAL A 181 -6.06 4.84 7.13
CA VAL A 181 -6.31 6.28 6.98
C VAL A 181 -5.15 7.10 7.53
N ILE A 182 -4.66 6.81 8.74
CA ILE A 182 -3.51 7.53 9.33
C ILE A 182 -2.29 7.38 8.41
N THR A 183 -1.95 6.17 8.01
CA THR A 183 -0.79 5.94 7.12
C THR A 183 -0.92 6.71 5.81
N GLY A 184 -2.10 6.68 5.18
CA GLY A 184 -2.36 7.37 3.93
C GLY A 184 -2.35 8.90 4.06
N LEU A 185 -2.98 9.46 5.09
CA LEU A 185 -3.00 10.91 5.34
C LEU A 185 -1.59 11.47 5.51
N PHE A 186 -0.73 10.77 6.25
CA PHE A 186 0.64 11.22 6.51
C PHE A 186 1.62 10.90 5.38
N ALA A 187 1.24 10.12 4.36
CA ALA A 187 2.13 9.77 3.25
C ALA A 187 2.71 11.01 2.53
N VAL A 188 1.87 11.99 2.19
CA VAL A 188 2.34 13.21 1.50
C VAL A 188 3.14 14.13 2.42
N PRO A 189 2.71 14.46 3.66
CA PRO A 189 3.54 15.21 4.60
C PRO A 189 4.93 14.59 4.84
N ILE A 190 5.00 13.27 5.02
CA ILE A 190 6.28 12.55 5.21
C ILE A 190 7.12 12.58 3.93
N ALA A 191 6.52 12.40 2.75
CA ALA A 191 7.24 12.48 1.49
C ALA A 191 7.84 13.88 1.28
N ILE A 192 7.08 14.95 1.53
CA ILE A 192 7.57 16.34 1.44
C ILE A 192 8.70 16.57 2.46
N SER A 193 8.54 16.10 3.69
CA SER A 193 9.60 16.18 4.69
C SER A 193 10.87 15.46 4.24
N LEU A 194 10.76 14.27 3.65
CA LEU A 194 11.90 13.51 3.12
C LEU A 194 12.68 14.27 2.02
N ALA A 195 12.00 15.11 1.24
CA ALA A 195 12.65 15.92 0.21
C ALA A 195 13.69 16.91 0.80
N THR A 196 13.58 17.27 2.09
CA THR A 196 14.56 18.12 2.79
C THR A 196 15.90 17.42 3.04
N GLY A 197 15.95 16.09 2.96
CA GLY A 197 17.15 15.28 3.19
C GLY A 197 17.65 15.25 4.63
N THR A 198 16.95 15.87 5.60
CA THR A 198 17.39 15.97 6.99
C THR A 198 17.32 14.62 7.72
N LEU A 199 18.16 14.45 8.74
CA LEU A 199 18.15 13.25 9.59
C LEU A 199 16.79 13.05 10.27
N GLU A 200 16.16 14.12 10.73
CA GLU A 200 14.85 14.06 11.41
C GLU A 200 13.75 13.60 10.44
N ALA A 201 13.76 14.07 9.19
CA ALA A 201 12.83 13.60 8.16
C ALA A 201 13.01 12.10 7.87
N ARG A 202 14.25 11.61 7.86
CA ARG A 202 14.54 10.17 7.67
C ARG A 202 14.05 9.33 8.86
N LYS A 203 14.26 9.81 10.10
CA LYS A 203 13.73 9.16 11.31
C LYS A 203 12.20 9.11 11.29
N ALA A 204 11.56 10.23 10.97
CA ALA A 204 10.11 10.32 10.84
C ALA A 204 9.56 9.34 9.78
N ALA A 205 10.19 9.29 8.60
CA ALA A 205 9.80 8.35 7.55
C ALA A 205 10.05 6.88 7.96
N THR A 206 11.11 6.60 8.71
CA THR A 206 11.37 5.26 9.24
C THR A 206 10.28 4.84 10.22
N ALA A 207 9.96 5.70 11.20
CA ALA A 207 8.89 5.46 12.17
C ALA A 207 7.54 5.27 11.49
N TRP A 208 7.22 6.10 10.49
CA TRP A 208 6.00 5.99 9.70
C TRP A 208 5.92 4.68 8.91
N ASN A 209 7.03 4.21 8.30
CA ASN A 209 7.07 2.92 7.62
C ASN A 209 6.84 1.76 8.61
N ILE A 210 7.45 1.82 9.80
CA ILE A 210 7.25 0.81 10.85
C ILE A 210 5.79 0.81 11.32
N PHE A 211 5.20 1.99 11.54
CA PHE A 211 3.78 2.12 11.87
C PHE A 211 2.89 1.46 10.80
N GLY A 212 3.12 1.76 9.51
CA GLY A 212 2.33 1.19 8.42
C GLY A 212 2.45 -0.34 8.30
N LEU A 213 3.62 -0.92 8.63
CA LEU A 213 3.79 -2.37 8.69
C LEU A 213 3.12 -2.98 9.92
N ALA A 214 3.20 -2.31 11.08
CA ALA A 214 2.54 -2.75 12.31
C ALA A 214 1.01 -2.73 12.16
N ASP A 215 0.47 -1.71 11.52
CA ASP A 215 -0.95 -1.61 11.19
C ASP A 215 -1.42 -2.81 10.36
N PHE A 216 -0.69 -3.18 9.29
CA PHE A 216 -1.02 -4.38 8.52
C PHE A 216 -0.94 -5.66 9.35
N ALA A 217 0.04 -5.78 10.26
CA ALA A 217 0.14 -6.94 11.14
C ALA A 217 -1.13 -7.05 12.01
N VAL A 218 -1.57 -5.93 12.60
CA VAL A 218 -2.80 -5.88 13.41
C VAL A 218 -4.03 -6.17 12.55
N ALA A 219 -4.18 -5.51 11.40
CA ALA A 219 -5.35 -5.68 10.53
C ALA A 219 -5.49 -7.12 10.02
N VAL A 220 -4.39 -7.71 9.54
CA VAL A 220 -4.38 -9.09 9.05
C VAL A 220 -4.65 -10.07 10.18
N PHE A 221 -4.02 -9.89 11.33
CA PHE A 221 -4.25 -10.74 12.50
C PHE A 221 -5.71 -10.68 12.96
N MET A 222 -6.26 -9.47 13.14
CA MET A 222 -7.67 -9.32 13.52
C MET A 222 -8.62 -9.89 12.47
N GLY A 223 -8.33 -9.68 11.19
CA GLY A 223 -9.09 -10.28 10.09
C GLY A 223 -9.08 -11.81 10.14
N MET A 224 -7.93 -12.43 10.41
CA MET A 224 -7.80 -13.90 10.49
C MET A 224 -8.57 -14.48 11.67
N ILE A 225 -8.41 -13.90 12.87
CA ILE A 225 -9.03 -14.46 14.08
C ILE A 225 -10.55 -14.20 14.19
N THR A 226 -11.08 -13.26 13.40
CA THR A 226 -12.52 -12.92 13.39
C THR A 226 -13.27 -13.45 12.17
N SER A 227 -12.57 -13.91 11.14
CA SER A 227 -13.20 -14.46 9.94
C SER A 227 -13.49 -15.96 10.09
N PRO A 228 -14.61 -16.47 9.55
CA PRO A 228 -14.88 -17.90 9.54
C PRO A 228 -13.75 -18.68 8.85
N GLY A 229 -13.25 -19.72 9.50
CA GLY A 229 -12.18 -20.55 8.96
C GLY A 229 -11.31 -21.20 10.05
N PRO A 230 -10.20 -21.86 9.65
CA PRO A 230 -9.35 -22.63 10.58
C PRO A 230 -8.60 -21.77 11.61
N PHE A 231 -8.52 -20.47 11.40
CA PHE A 231 -7.83 -19.52 12.30
C PHE A 231 -8.80 -18.68 13.13
N GLN A 232 -10.11 -18.94 13.05
CA GLN A 232 -11.10 -18.19 13.82
C GLN A 232 -10.97 -18.47 15.31
N LEU A 233 -10.66 -17.45 16.09
CA LEU A 233 -10.61 -17.53 17.57
C LEU A 233 -11.75 -16.73 18.22
N ILE A 234 -12.27 -15.74 17.53
CA ILE A 234 -13.33 -14.85 18.01
C ILE A 234 -14.50 -14.93 17.02
N VAL A 235 -15.68 -15.22 17.54
CA VAL A 235 -16.92 -15.15 16.77
C VAL A 235 -17.57 -13.81 17.09
N PRO A 236 -17.40 -12.78 16.24
CA PRO A 236 -18.01 -11.49 16.46
C PRO A 236 -19.55 -11.59 16.23
N SER A 237 -20.31 -10.71 16.87
CA SER A 237 -21.76 -10.62 16.67
C SER A 237 -22.15 -10.36 15.21
N MET A 238 -21.21 -9.82 14.44
CA MET A 238 -21.32 -9.53 13.02
C MET A 238 -20.19 -10.24 12.27
N PRO A 239 -20.46 -11.20 11.38
CA PRO A 239 -19.42 -11.97 10.72
C PRO A 239 -18.63 -11.13 9.71
N SER A 240 -17.30 -11.35 9.66
CA SER A 240 -16.38 -10.72 8.69
C SER A 240 -16.46 -11.33 7.28
N ILE A 241 -17.64 -11.72 6.84
CA ILE A 241 -17.84 -12.43 5.55
C ILE A 241 -17.44 -11.54 4.35
N GLY A 242 -17.65 -10.23 4.46
CA GLY A 242 -17.38 -9.29 3.39
C GLY A 242 -15.90 -9.19 2.99
N ALA A 243 -14.96 -9.51 3.88
CA ALA A 243 -13.53 -9.44 3.59
C ALA A 243 -13.08 -10.46 2.53
N GLY A 244 -13.76 -11.61 2.40
CA GLY A 244 -13.49 -12.64 1.38
C GLY A 244 -14.28 -12.47 0.08
N ALA A 245 -15.19 -11.50 -0.01
CA ALA A 245 -16.04 -11.29 -1.18
C ALA A 245 -15.47 -10.20 -2.10
N TYR A 246 -15.64 -10.40 -3.42
CA TYR A 246 -15.34 -9.34 -4.40
C TYR A 246 -16.36 -8.19 -4.22
N PRO A 247 -15.97 -6.92 -4.32
CA PRO A 247 -14.62 -6.42 -4.63
C PRO A 247 -13.71 -6.23 -3.41
N THR A 248 -14.21 -6.34 -2.18
CA THR A 248 -13.50 -6.00 -0.93
C THR A 248 -12.26 -6.87 -0.73
N VAL A 249 -12.31 -8.14 -1.10
CA VAL A 249 -11.19 -9.09 -0.99
C VAL A 249 -9.93 -8.63 -1.73
N MET A 250 -10.06 -7.78 -2.74
CA MET A 250 -8.92 -7.20 -3.47
C MET A 250 -8.03 -6.32 -2.55
N ILE A 251 -8.55 -5.85 -1.42
CA ILE A 251 -7.77 -5.09 -0.46
C ILE A 251 -6.78 -6.03 0.26
N PRO A 252 -7.24 -7.03 1.05
CA PRO A 252 -6.30 -7.90 1.74
C PRO A 252 -5.48 -8.78 0.79
N ALA A 253 -6.04 -9.28 -0.31
CA ALA A 253 -5.36 -10.25 -1.16
C ALA A 253 -4.33 -9.63 -2.13
N PHE A 254 -4.44 -8.33 -2.46
CA PHE A 254 -3.53 -7.66 -3.38
C PHE A 254 -2.94 -6.35 -2.83
N ALA A 255 -3.78 -5.43 -2.31
CA ALA A 255 -3.26 -4.13 -1.87
C ALA A 255 -2.35 -4.25 -0.64
N VAL A 256 -2.72 -5.07 0.34
CA VAL A 256 -1.94 -5.27 1.57
C VAL A 256 -0.54 -5.81 1.26
N PRO A 257 -0.34 -6.95 0.55
CA PRO A 257 0.99 -7.42 0.23
C PRO A 257 1.79 -6.43 -0.64
N SER A 258 1.16 -5.73 -1.57
CA SER A 258 1.81 -4.68 -2.37
C SER A 258 2.31 -3.53 -1.49
N SER A 259 1.50 -3.05 -0.56
CA SER A 259 1.90 -2.01 0.40
C SER A 259 3.02 -2.47 1.33
N ILE A 260 2.96 -3.69 1.83
CA ILE A 260 4.04 -4.26 2.67
C ILE A 260 5.36 -4.23 1.90
N LEU A 261 5.37 -4.67 0.63
CA LEU A 261 6.57 -4.64 -0.19
C LEU A 261 7.08 -3.20 -0.43
N LEU A 262 6.19 -2.23 -0.65
CA LEU A 262 6.57 -0.82 -0.78
C LEU A 262 7.17 -0.26 0.51
N HIS A 263 6.61 -0.55 1.68
CA HIS A 263 7.20 -0.16 2.97
C HIS A 263 8.58 -0.78 3.19
N VAL A 264 8.73 -2.06 2.89
CA VAL A 264 10.01 -2.79 3.00
C VAL A 264 11.07 -2.19 2.06
N LEU A 265 10.71 -1.86 0.83
CA LEU A 265 11.61 -1.19 -0.13
C LEU A 265 11.97 0.22 0.32
N SER A 266 11.01 0.99 0.87
CA SER A 266 11.25 2.31 1.44
C SER A 266 12.25 2.25 2.59
N LEU A 267 12.09 1.33 3.54
CA LEU A 267 13.04 1.11 4.63
C LEU A 267 14.43 0.71 4.12
N ARG A 268 14.51 -0.15 3.11
CA ARG A 268 15.78 -0.50 2.46
C ARG A 268 16.45 0.73 1.84
N GLN A 269 15.71 1.57 1.13
CA GLN A 269 16.21 2.78 0.49
C GLN A 269 16.76 3.77 1.54
N LEU A 270 16.00 4.00 2.61
CA LEU A 270 16.41 4.89 3.71
C LEU A 270 17.72 4.42 4.36
N ARG A 271 17.87 3.10 4.62
CA ARG A 271 19.10 2.52 5.18
C ARG A 271 20.29 2.68 4.24
N ARG A 272 20.12 2.45 2.93
CA ARG A 272 21.21 2.58 1.95
C ARG A 272 21.75 4.01 1.89
N ARG A 273 20.86 5.01 1.88
CA ARG A 273 21.23 6.42 1.86
C ARG A 273 21.78 6.96 3.19
N SER A 274 21.65 6.21 4.28
CA SER A 274 22.30 6.54 5.56
C SER A 274 23.72 6.00 5.65
N ALA A 275 24.06 5.02 4.79
CA ALA A 275 25.37 4.38 4.75
C ALA A 275 26.29 4.96 3.66
N ALA A 276 25.77 5.82 2.79
CA ALA A 276 26.50 6.57 1.76
C ALA A 276 26.77 7.99 2.21
#